data_4e20ba74624c397031278de014128414
#
_entry.id   4e20ba74624c397031278de014128414
#
_cell.length_a   1.000
_cell.length_b   1.000
_cell.length_c   1.000
_cell.angle_alpha   90.00
_cell.angle_beta   90.00
_cell.angle_gamma   90.00
#
_symmetry.space_group_name_H-M   'P 1'
#
loop_
_entity.id
_entity.type
_entity.pdbx_description
1 polymer ?
#
loop_
_entity_poly.entity_id
_entity_poly.type
_entity_poly.pdbx_seq_one_letter_code
_entity_poly.pdbx_strand_id
1 'polypeptide(L)'
;GDVYKRQDLGSFGLGCLQKDMENRMRKIITSLIAILVVTNLEAQQRTPKLVVCITVDQLRGDYIEYFYNTFGERGFKRLMNEGLVYNNIRFEFSDIDQASAFATLFTGSNPCFSGIAGDKTFDFEKEKEVSILNDPEYLGNYTKENYSPKNLFSSTIGDELKIASQGRSDVYSIAPDAESAILSAGHAANGAFWMDNTNGKWATTTYYKGIPWYVDRYNNGPESLASRLETMVWTPTLPMEKYDAFPYVLDDLPFRYTFSEKFANCYPNLKTSPFINKEINRLALQFLEYGGFGTRSCPDMLSITYYAGNYRGTMSKEYTREIQDTYYQLDQDIEKLLDTIDKKVGLANTLVVFTGSGYYKSEESYPDGLMVNGGEFHPKRCLALLNMYLMAIYGQHTSWVQGYYNNQIYLNRKAIEDAKLDLTTLQNKAAEFIQEFSGVQLVTTGRSLLTGDWNEGTAKFRQGTHHLRRGDLIIELQPGWKVNLDNPKEKVKIIRNNAVITPLVFMGNGLKPQHIYREVKATEVAPTVTHVLRIRPPNATQSLPLWELKIGN
;
A
#
# COMPACT_ATOMS: atom_id res chain seq x y z
N GLY A 1 96.00 -39.25 -18.26
CA GLY A 1 95.57 -38.57 -17.08
C GLY A 1 94.82 -37.31 -17.42
N ASP A 2 93.71 -36.95 -16.85
CA ASP A 2 93.04 -35.65 -16.87
C ASP A 2 92.13 -35.28 -18.04
N VAL A 3 90.99 -35.95 -18.19
CA VAL A 3 89.88 -35.39 -18.97
C VAL A 3 88.52 -35.73 -18.41
N TYR A 4 88.33 -36.21 -17.19
CA TYR A 4 87.03 -36.53 -16.65
C TYR A 4 86.72 -35.88 -15.28
N LYS A 5 86.65 -34.54 -15.26
CA LYS A 5 86.08 -33.83 -14.07
C LYS A 5 85.51 -32.46 -14.40
N ARG A 6 84.64 -32.30 -15.38
CA ARG A 6 83.91 -31.03 -15.63
C ARG A 6 82.54 -31.21 -16.25
N GLN A 7 81.73 -32.14 -15.75
CA GLN A 7 80.32 -32.26 -16.23
C GLN A 7 79.24 -32.34 -15.13
N ASP A 8 79.56 -32.28 -13.84
CA ASP A 8 78.49 -32.45 -12.79
C ASP A 8 78.16 -31.17 -12.00
N LEU A 9 78.61 -29.99 -12.37
CA LEU A 9 78.26 -28.73 -11.68
C LEU A 9 77.18 -27.90 -12.39
N GLY A 10 76.69 -28.31 -13.58
CA GLY A 10 75.63 -27.60 -14.33
C GLY A 10 74.22 -28.07 -14.04
N SER A 11 74.00 -29.30 -13.60
CA SER A 11 72.66 -29.89 -13.37
C SER A 11 72.10 -29.56 -11.99
N PHE A 12 72.89 -29.29 -10.98
CA PHE A 12 72.43 -28.93 -9.64
C PHE A 12 71.90 -27.48 -9.55
N GLY A 13 72.43 -26.56 -10.33
CA GLY A 13 72.00 -25.15 -10.33
C GLY A 13 70.66 -24.92 -11.01
N LEU A 14 70.40 -25.62 -12.10
CA LEU A 14 69.12 -25.50 -12.85
C LEU A 14 67.92 -26.09 -12.11
N GLY A 15 68.10 -27.21 -11.39
CA GLY A 15 67.03 -27.83 -10.59
C GLY A 15 66.65 -26.99 -9.36
N CYS A 16 67.59 -26.23 -8.78
CA CYS A 16 67.30 -25.34 -7.65
C CYS A 16 66.56 -24.09 -8.08
N LEU A 17 66.94 -23.50 -9.24
CA LEU A 17 66.24 -22.33 -9.82
C LEU A 17 64.84 -22.68 -10.30
N GLN A 18 64.65 -23.85 -10.85
CA GLN A 18 63.34 -24.31 -11.32
C GLN A 18 62.37 -24.55 -10.15
N LYS A 19 62.82 -25.15 -9.04
CA LYS A 19 62.06 -25.35 -7.81
C LYS A 19 61.70 -24.02 -7.11
N ASP A 20 62.60 -23.04 -7.15
CA ASP A 20 62.35 -21.71 -6.58
C ASP A 20 61.33 -20.92 -7.42
N MET A 21 61.39 -21.07 -8.73
CA MET A 21 60.44 -20.46 -9.66
C MET A 21 59.05 -21.10 -9.54
N GLU A 22 58.93 -22.43 -9.40
CA GLU A 22 57.67 -23.14 -9.12
C GLU A 22 57.08 -22.74 -7.77
N ASN A 23 57.88 -22.60 -6.73
CA ASN A 23 57.43 -22.13 -5.42
C ASN A 23 56.96 -20.67 -5.42
N ARG A 24 57.60 -19.80 -6.19
CA ARG A 24 57.13 -18.40 -6.39
C ARG A 24 55.82 -18.36 -7.19
N MET A 25 55.71 -19.14 -8.26
CA MET A 25 54.48 -19.25 -9.04
C MET A 25 53.33 -19.80 -8.21
N ARG A 26 53.53 -20.86 -7.39
CA ARG A 26 52.52 -21.37 -6.48
C ARG A 26 52.07 -20.34 -5.47
N LYS A 27 52.96 -19.57 -4.86
CA LYS A 27 52.64 -18.48 -3.93
C LYS A 27 51.83 -17.36 -4.62
N ILE A 28 52.16 -16.97 -5.84
CA ILE A 28 51.43 -15.97 -6.62
C ILE A 28 50.03 -16.48 -6.98
N ILE A 29 49.91 -17.74 -7.43
CA ILE A 29 48.60 -18.35 -7.72
C ILE A 29 47.74 -18.49 -6.47
N THR A 30 48.32 -18.89 -5.34
CA THR A 30 47.62 -18.98 -4.06
C THR A 30 47.16 -17.61 -3.57
N SER A 31 47.99 -16.57 -3.72
CA SER A 31 47.62 -15.19 -3.40
C SER A 31 46.51 -14.65 -4.32
N LEU A 32 46.60 -14.93 -5.64
CA LEU A 32 45.55 -14.57 -6.60
C LEU A 32 44.22 -15.27 -6.32
N ILE A 33 44.25 -16.56 -5.97
CA ILE A 33 43.06 -17.33 -5.56
C ILE A 33 42.50 -16.78 -4.24
N ALA A 34 43.34 -16.44 -3.26
CA ALA A 34 42.91 -15.83 -2.01
C ALA A 34 42.27 -14.46 -2.24
N ILE A 35 42.82 -13.62 -3.13
CA ILE A 35 42.25 -12.32 -3.51
C ILE A 35 40.91 -12.53 -4.25
N LEU A 36 40.81 -13.50 -5.18
CA LEU A 36 39.58 -13.83 -5.89
C LEU A 36 38.49 -14.37 -4.92
N VAL A 37 38.85 -15.14 -3.91
CA VAL A 37 37.93 -15.64 -2.88
C VAL A 37 37.46 -14.48 -2.01
N VAL A 38 38.32 -13.56 -1.61
CA VAL A 38 37.96 -12.39 -0.80
C VAL A 38 37.06 -11.43 -1.59
N THR A 39 37.30 -11.20 -2.88
CA THR A 39 36.46 -10.35 -3.71
C THR A 39 35.09 -10.97 -4.01
N ASN A 40 35.00 -12.30 -4.05
CA ASN A 40 33.70 -12.97 -4.19
C ASN A 40 32.90 -13.04 -2.88
N LEU A 41 33.54 -12.94 -1.71
CA LEU A 41 32.86 -12.87 -0.42
C LEU A 41 32.17 -11.52 -0.16
N GLU A 42 32.62 -10.44 -0.80
CA GLU A 42 31.94 -9.13 -0.71
C GLU A 42 30.72 -8.99 -1.62
N ALA A 43 30.53 -9.87 -2.60
CA ALA A 43 29.45 -9.80 -3.58
C ALA A 43 28.12 -10.42 -3.08
N GLN A 44 28.09 -11.05 -1.92
CA GLN A 44 26.87 -11.62 -1.38
C GLN A 44 26.09 -10.54 -0.61
N GLN A 45 25.04 -9.98 -1.21
CA GLN A 45 24.16 -9.03 -0.55
C GLN A 45 23.65 -9.61 0.78
N ARG A 46 23.95 -8.94 1.88
CA ARG A 46 23.57 -9.39 3.22
C ARG A 46 22.08 -9.23 3.41
N THR A 47 21.45 -10.14 4.14
CA THR A 47 20.06 -9.96 4.59
C THR A 47 19.99 -8.70 5.46
N PRO A 48 19.07 -7.76 5.19
CA PRO A 48 18.94 -6.55 5.98
C PRO A 48 18.55 -6.89 7.43
N LYS A 49 18.98 -6.07 8.38
CA LYS A 49 18.57 -6.18 9.78
C LYS A 49 17.20 -5.55 10.05
N LEU A 50 16.82 -4.62 9.20
CA LEU A 50 15.55 -3.90 9.29
C LEU A 50 14.97 -3.71 7.89
N VAL A 51 13.67 -3.93 7.75
CA VAL A 51 12.88 -3.51 6.60
C VAL A 51 11.98 -2.35 7.04
N VAL A 52 12.06 -1.23 6.35
CA VAL A 52 11.15 -0.10 6.54
C VAL A 52 10.32 0.08 5.28
N CYS A 53 9.03 -0.23 5.37
CA CYS A 53 8.08 0.01 4.28
C CYS A 53 7.42 1.37 4.49
N ILE A 54 7.71 2.32 3.63
CA ILE A 54 7.12 3.65 3.60
C ILE A 54 6.08 3.66 2.48
N THR A 55 4.81 3.67 2.85
CA THR A 55 3.71 3.78 1.89
C THR A 55 3.05 5.14 2.08
N VAL A 56 2.82 5.88 0.99
CA VAL A 56 2.12 7.16 1.08
C VAL A 56 0.74 6.99 0.45
N ASP A 57 -0.29 7.11 1.29
CA ASP A 57 -1.67 7.01 0.82
C ASP A 57 -2.02 8.20 -0.07
N GLN A 58 -2.63 7.93 -1.22
CA GLN A 58 -3.01 8.90 -2.24
C GLN A 58 -1.83 9.71 -2.81
N LEU A 59 -0.62 9.12 -2.87
CA LEU A 59 0.54 9.73 -3.51
C LEU A 59 0.34 9.80 -5.02
N ARG A 60 0.60 10.98 -5.58
CA ARG A 60 0.73 11.19 -7.02
C ARG A 60 2.21 11.32 -7.39
N GLY A 61 2.69 10.40 -8.21
CA GLY A 61 4.08 10.41 -8.67
C GLY A 61 4.41 11.62 -9.54
N ASP A 62 3.44 12.07 -10.35
CA ASP A 62 3.58 13.30 -11.16
C ASP A 62 3.75 14.56 -10.29
N TYR A 63 3.22 14.60 -9.08
CA TYR A 63 3.44 15.72 -8.15
C TYR A 63 4.86 15.70 -7.56
N ILE A 64 5.50 14.54 -7.41
CA ILE A 64 6.91 14.49 -7.02
C ILE A 64 7.79 15.16 -8.09
N GLU A 65 7.51 14.92 -9.37
CA GLU A 65 8.22 15.58 -10.47
C GLU A 65 7.88 17.07 -10.55
N TYR A 66 6.60 17.42 -10.43
CA TYR A 66 6.12 18.79 -10.52
C TYR A 66 6.69 19.70 -9.43
N PHE A 67 6.73 19.22 -8.19
CA PHE A 67 7.25 19.99 -7.05
C PHE A 67 8.75 19.76 -6.78
N TYR A 68 9.46 19.07 -7.68
CA TYR A 68 10.85 18.65 -7.46
C TYR A 68 11.78 19.78 -7.01
N ASN A 69 11.64 20.98 -7.58
CA ASN A 69 12.46 22.14 -7.26
C ASN A 69 12.23 22.71 -5.84
N THR A 70 11.13 22.36 -5.19
CA THR A 70 10.80 22.82 -3.83
C THR A 70 11.34 21.88 -2.75
N PHE A 71 11.72 20.65 -3.12
CA PHE A 71 12.21 19.65 -2.18
C PHE A 71 13.67 19.89 -1.76
N GLY A 72 13.97 19.46 -0.51
CA GLY A 72 15.33 19.32 -0.01
C GLY A 72 16.09 18.16 -0.70
N GLU A 73 17.40 18.07 -0.42
CA GLU A 73 18.24 17.03 -1.07
C GLU A 73 18.12 15.65 -0.40
N ARG A 74 17.53 15.55 0.81
CA ARG A 74 17.64 14.36 1.67
C ARG A 74 16.32 13.61 1.89
N GLY A 75 15.21 14.11 1.35
CA GLY A 75 13.90 13.49 1.35
C GLY A 75 13.59 12.74 0.05
N PHE A 76 12.61 13.22 -0.72
CA PHE A 76 12.25 12.60 -2.01
C PHE A 76 13.42 12.52 -2.99
N LYS A 77 14.23 13.59 -3.09
CA LYS A 77 15.41 13.56 -3.97
C LYS A 77 16.39 12.47 -3.60
N ARG A 78 16.62 12.23 -2.31
CA ARG A 78 17.48 11.15 -1.84
C ARG A 78 16.94 9.78 -2.26
N LEU A 79 15.63 9.55 -2.06
CA LEU A 79 14.98 8.30 -2.49
C LEU A 79 15.17 8.06 -4.00
N MET A 80 14.96 9.09 -4.81
CA MET A 80 15.04 8.98 -6.27
C MET A 80 16.49 8.85 -6.77
N ASN A 81 17.46 9.49 -6.12
CA ASN A 81 18.86 9.51 -6.58
C ASN A 81 19.71 8.35 -6.03
N GLU A 82 19.42 7.89 -4.81
CA GLU A 82 20.17 6.80 -4.16
C GLU A 82 19.46 5.44 -4.26
N GLY A 83 18.21 5.39 -4.70
CA GLY A 83 17.39 4.19 -4.80
C GLY A 83 17.45 3.49 -6.16
N LEU A 84 17.00 2.24 -6.17
CA LEU A 84 16.54 1.52 -7.35
C LEU A 84 15.08 1.93 -7.58
N VAL A 85 14.81 2.72 -8.61
CA VAL A 85 13.55 3.40 -8.86
C VAL A 85 12.81 2.79 -10.04
N TYR A 86 11.57 2.37 -9.83
CA TYR A 86 10.58 2.08 -10.87
C TYR A 86 9.61 3.25 -10.94
N ASN A 87 9.41 3.81 -12.12
CA ASN A 87 8.62 5.04 -12.26
C ASN A 87 7.13 4.82 -12.02
N ASN A 88 6.62 3.61 -12.26
CA ASN A 88 5.20 3.32 -12.06
C ASN A 88 4.94 1.87 -11.67
N ILE A 89 4.14 1.69 -10.63
CA ILE A 89 3.52 0.42 -10.28
C ILE A 89 2.06 0.41 -10.71
N ARG A 90 1.57 -0.72 -11.20
CA ARG A 90 0.20 -0.89 -11.65
C ARG A 90 -0.55 -1.91 -10.80
N PHE A 91 -1.75 -1.56 -10.42
CA PHE A 91 -2.74 -2.47 -9.88
C PHE A 91 -3.57 -3.10 -11.01
N GLU A 92 -3.85 -4.38 -10.93
CA GLU A 92 -4.49 -5.15 -12.01
C GLU A 92 -6.03 -5.19 -11.88
N PHE A 93 -6.61 -4.34 -11.04
CA PHE A 93 -8.05 -4.26 -10.80
C PHE A 93 -8.55 -2.81 -10.79
N SER A 94 -9.85 -2.65 -10.89
CA SER A 94 -10.53 -1.33 -10.85
C SER A 94 -10.94 -0.96 -9.45
N ASP A 95 -11.33 0.31 -9.26
CA ASP A 95 -11.86 0.83 -8.00
C ASP A 95 -10.90 0.59 -6.82
N ILE A 96 -9.63 0.97 -7.03
CA ILE A 96 -8.60 0.87 -5.99
C ILE A 96 -8.99 1.80 -4.83
N ASP A 97 -8.94 1.26 -3.62
CA ASP A 97 -9.08 2.02 -2.38
C ASP A 97 -7.94 1.70 -1.41
N GLN A 98 -7.98 2.30 -0.24
CA GLN A 98 -6.92 2.11 0.76
C GLN A 98 -6.80 0.63 1.16
N ALA A 99 -7.89 -0.04 1.47
CA ALA A 99 -7.84 -1.43 1.93
C ALA A 99 -7.31 -2.40 0.86
N SER A 100 -7.84 -2.32 -0.36
CA SER A 100 -7.40 -3.17 -1.49
C SER A 100 -5.96 -2.91 -1.90
N ALA A 101 -5.52 -1.64 -1.89
CA ALA A 101 -4.15 -1.26 -2.19
C ALA A 101 -3.15 -1.83 -1.19
N PHE A 102 -3.38 -1.60 0.11
CA PHE A 102 -2.47 -2.07 1.16
C PHE A 102 -2.45 -3.60 1.24
N ALA A 103 -3.60 -4.27 1.14
CA ALA A 103 -3.63 -5.73 1.06
C ALA A 103 -2.78 -6.25 -0.11
N THR A 104 -2.90 -5.64 -1.31
CA THR A 104 -2.15 -6.07 -2.49
C THR A 104 -0.64 -5.87 -2.32
N LEU A 105 -0.21 -4.69 -1.82
CA LEU A 105 1.21 -4.38 -1.62
C LEU A 105 1.88 -5.31 -0.62
N PHE A 106 1.20 -5.67 0.47
CA PHE A 106 1.80 -6.45 1.56
C PHE A 106 1.61 -7.96 1.43
N THR A 107 0.66 -8.42 0.60
CA THR A 107 0.45 -9.87 0.34
C THR A 107 0.99 -10.32 -1.02
N GLY A 108 1.26 -9.41 -1.96
CA GLY A 108 1.62 -9.76 -3.32
C GLY A 108 0.48 -10.43 -4.10
N SER A 109 -0.77 -10.22 -3.68
CA SER A 109 -1.95 -10.84 -4.29
C SER A 109 -3.09 -9.85 -4.49
N ASN A 110 -3.81 -10.00 -5.60
CA ASN A 110 -4.98 -9.20 -5.91
C ASN A 110 -6.18 -9.57 -5.00
N PRO A 111 -7.22 -8.70 -4.91
CA PRO A 111 -8.42 -8.92 -4.10
C PRO A 111 -9.09 -10.27 -4.26
N CYS A 112 -9.04 -10.88 -5.45
CA CYS A 112 -9.61 -12.21 -5.71
C CYS A 112 -8.98 -13.33 -4.86
N PHE A 113 -7.78 -13.14 -4.34
CA PHE A 113 -7.08 -14.08 -3.46
C PHE A 113 -6.93 -13.54 -2.04
N SER A 114 -6.58 -12.25 -1.88
CA SER A 114 -6.46 -11.65 -0.55
C SER A 114 -7.79 -11.54 0.18
N GLY A 115 -8.91 -11.51 -0.54
CA GLY A 115 -10.24 -11.32 0.01
C GLY A 115 -10.61 -9.86 0.31
N ILE A 116 -9.67 -8.91 0.12
CA ILE A 116 -9.86 -7.49 0.44
C ILE A 116 -10.12 -6.73 -0.87
N ALA A 117 -11.39 -6.56 -1.21
CA ALA A 117 -11.83 -5.83 -2.39
C ALA A 117 -12.16 -4.34 -2.11
N GLY A 118 -12.16 -3.94 -0.84
CA GLY A 118 -12.45 -2.59 -0.39
C GLY A 118 -12.50 -2.50 1.12
N ASP A 119 -12.73 -1.29 1.64
CA ASP A 119 -12.84 -0.97 3.07
C ASP A 119 -14.08 -1.62 3.74
N LYS A 120 -15.08 -1.98 2.93
CA LYS A 120 -16.30 -2.62 3.38
C LYS A 120 -16.63 -3.85 2.54
N THR A 121 -17.49 -4.70 3.07
CA THR A 121 -18.10 -5.82 2.38
C THR A 121 -19.59 -5.88 2.69
N PHE A 122 -20.37 -6.52 1.80
CA PHE A 122 -21.79 -6.75 2.05
C PHE A 122 -21.96 -7.99 2.93
N ASP A 123 -22.64 -7.82 4.07
CA ASP A 123 -23.00 -8.89 4.99
C ASP A 123 -24.38 -9.44 4.59
N PHE A 124 -24.42 -10.66 4.08
CA PHE A 124 -25.64 -11.29 3.59
C PHE A 124 -26.67 -11.58 4.70
N GLU A 125 -26.22 -11.78 5.94
CA GLU A 125 -27.13 -12.05 7.07
C GLU A 125 -27.76 -10.76 7.58
N LYS A 126 -26.97 -9.68 7.64
CA LYS A 126 -27.42 -8.38 8.12
C LYS A 126 -27.99 -7.49 7.02
N GLU A 127 -27.89 -7.92 5.76
CA GLU A 127 -28.32 -7.19 4.56
C GLU A 127 -27.80 -5.75 4.51
N LYS A 128 -26.54 -5.55 4.95
CA LYS A 128 -25.91 -4.23 5.02
C LYS A 128 -24.40 -4.29 4.83
N GLU A 129 -23.85 -3.12 4.58
CA GLU A 129 -22.40 -2.92 4.55
C GLU A 129 -21.80 -3.00 5.96
N VAL A 130 -20.69 -3.70 6.07
CA VAL A 130 -19.87 -3.78 7.28
C VAL A 130 -18.40 -3.52 6.93
N SER A 131 -17.64 -2.94 7.87
CA SER A 131 -16.20 -2.79 7.68
C SER A 131 -15.55 -4.15 7.45
N ILE A 132 -14.62 -4.20 6.50
CA ILE A 132 -13.84 -5.40 6.19
C ILE A 132 -12.98 -5.86 7.38
N LEU A 133 -12.65 -4.95 8.29
CA LEU A 133 -11.87 -5.23 9.50
C LEU A 133 -12.73 -5.62 10.70
N ASN A 134 -14.06 -5.49 10.61
CA ASN A 134 -14.94 -5.72 11.76
C ASN A 134 -14.82 -7.14 12.31
N ASP A 135 -14.45 -7.24 13.58
CA ASP A 135 -14.31 -8.48 14.32
C ASP A 135 -14.69 -8.29 15.78
N PRO A 136 -15.93 -8.61 16.15
CA PRO A 136 -16.45 -8.38 17.51
C PRO A 136 -15.80 -9.26 18.60
N GLU A 137 -14.94 -10.20 18.23
CA GLU A 137 -14.15 -11.01 19.19
C GLU A 137 -13.05 -10.21 19.89
N TYR A 138 -12.63 -9.08 19.33
CA TYR A 138 -11.56 -8.24 19.87
C TYR A 138 -12.06 -6.85 20.26
N LEU A 139 -11.49 -6.34 21.34
CA LEU A 139 -11.86 -5.03 21.87
C LEU A 139 -10.85 -3.96 21.44
N GLY A 140 -11.34 -2.75 21.22
CA GLY A 140 -10.49 -1.60 20.95
C GLY A 140 -9.68 -1.15 22.17
N ASN A 141 -8.44 -0.76 21.95
CA ASN A 141 -7.58 -0.05 22.88
C ASN A 141 -7.41 1.38 22.38
N TYR A 142 -7.86 2.36 23.15
CA TYR A 142 -7.96 3.78 22.75
C TYR A 142 -8.93 4.07 21.61
N THR A 143 -9.79 3.12 21.26
CA THR A 143 -10.83 3.23 20.25
C THR A 143 -12.05 2.40 20.66
N LYS A 144 -13.19 2.68 20.03
CA LYS A 144 -14.41 1.86 20.14
C LYS A 144 -14.51 0.83 19.01
N GLU A 145 -13.58 0.82 18.08
CA GLU A 145 -13.56 -0.05 16.92
C GLU A 145 -13.05 -1.43 17.31
N ASN A 146 -13.75 -2.47 16.86
CA ASN A 146 -13.43 -3.87 17.08
C ASN A 146 -12.90 -4.46 15.78
N TYR A 147 -11.60 -4.35 15.57
CA TYR A 147 -10.95 -4.66 14.30
C TYR A 147 -9.89 -5.75 14.44
N SER A 148 -9.79 -6.58 13.40
CA SER A 148 -8.73 -7.55 13.21
C SER A 148 -8.47 -7.81 11.72
N PRO A 149 -7.36 -8.48 11.33
CA PRO A 149 -7.13 -8.90 9.96
C PRO A 149 -7.89 -10.17 9.55
N LYS A 150 -8.90 -10.61 10.27
CA LYS A 150 -9.66 -11.87 10.07
C LYS A 150 -10.09 -12.11 8.63
N ASN A 151 -10.45 -11.05 7.95
CA ASN A 151 -10.95 -11.10 6.58
C ASN A 151 -9.86 -11.06 5.50
N LEU A 152 -8.60 -10.90 5.88
CA LEU A 152 -7.45 -11.04 5.01
C LEU A 152 -7.13 -12.53 4.86
N PHE A 153 -7.30 -13.10 3.66
CA PHE A 153 -7.14 -14.55 3.42
C PHE A 153 -5.72 -14.95 3.02
N SER A 154 -4.83 -13.99 2.95
CA SER A 154 -3.43 -14.19 2.61
C SER A 154 -2.52 -13.75 3.74
N SER A 155 -1.37 -14.43 3.90
CA SER A 155 -0.29 -13.94 4.73
C SER A 155 0.33 -12.68 4.13
N THR A 156 0.93 -11.85 4.98
CA THR A 156 1.68 -10.65 4.59
C THR A 156 3.20 -10.90 4.66
N ILE A 157 3.99 -9.93 4.18
CA ILE A 157 5.45 -9.90 4.38
C ILE A 157 5.79 -10.10 5.85
N GLY A 158 5.08 -9.39 6.75
CA GLY A 158 5.28 -9.46 8.20
C GLY A 158 4.97 -10.83 8.77
N ASP A 159 3.92 -11.50 8.30
CA ASP A 159 3.55 -12.85 8.73
C ASP A 159 4.64 -13.87 8.36
N GLU A 160 5.12 -13.82 7.11
CA GLU A 160 6.19 -14.72 6.65
C GLU A 160 7.52 -14.47 7.38
N LEU A 161 7.80 -13.19 7.71
CA LEU A 161 8.97 -12.85 8.54
C LEU A 161 8.85 -13.41 9.96
N LYS A 162 7.67 -13.35 10.57
CA LYS A 162 7.39 -13.94 11.88
C LYS A 162 7.53 -15.46 11.85
N ILE A 163 7.04 -16.13 10.81
CA ILE A 163 7.19 -17.57 10.63
C ILE A 163 8.68 -17.93 10.47
N ALA A 164 9.39 -17.27 9.57
CA ALA A 164 10.81 -17.55 9.32
C ALA A 164 11.70 -17.32 10.55
N SER A 165 11.39 -16.31 11.35
CA SER A 165 12.12 -16.00 12.58
C SER A 165 11.64 -16.78 13.80
N GLN A 166 10.64 -17.66 13.67
CA GLN A 166 10.00 -18.36 14.79
C GLN A 166 9.46 -17.39 15.85
N GLY A 167 8.86 -16.29 15.41
CA GLY A 167 8.27 -15.25 16.27
C GLY A 167 9.25 -14.25 16.88
N ARG A 168 10.57 -14.35 16.60
CA ARG A 168 11.60 -13.49 17.20
C ARG A 168 11.71 -12.10 16.59
N SER A 169 11.35 -11.93 15.33
CA SER A 169 11.31 -10.62 14.67
C SER A 169 10.24 -9.73 15.30
N ASP A 170 10.49 -8.43 15.36
CA ASP A 170 9.45 -7.46 15.66
C ASP A 170 8.88 -6.89 14.36
N VAL A 171 7.55 -6.92 14.28
CA VAL A 171 6.77 -6.43 13.15
C VAL A 171 5.73 -5.44 13.67
N TYR A 172 5.83 -4.19 13.25
CA TYR A 172 4.91 -3.12 13.63
C TYR A 172 4.46 -2.32 12.42
N SER A 173 3.25 -1.76 12.52
CA SER A 173 2.70 -0.84 11.53
C SER A 173 2.14 0.40 12.20
N ILE A 174 2.37 1.58 11.59
CA ILE A 174 1.88 2.89 12.02
C ILE A 174 1.24 3.57 10.81
N ALA A 175 -0.02 3.99 10.94
CA ALA A 175 -0.76 4.57 9.84
C ALA A 175 -1.80 5.60 10.32
N PRO A 176 -2.34 6.44 9.43
CA PRO A 176 -3.46 7.32 9.75
C PRO A 176 -4.73 6.53 10.12
N ASP A 177 -5.02 5.45 9.39
CA ASP A 177 -6.27 4.70 9.43
C ASP A 177 -6.03 3.22 9.70
N ALA A 178 -7.06 2.55 10.24
CA ALA A 178 -7.01 1.16 10.65
C ALA A 178 -6.73 0.21 9.46
N GLU A 179 -7.33 0.49 8.30
CA GLU A 179 -7.16 -0.33 7.10
C GLU A 179 -5.69 -0.41 6.70
N SER A 180 -5.03 0.72 6.56
CA SER A 180 -3.60 0.77 6.22
C SER A 180 -2.71 0.18 7.33
N ALA A 181 -3.04 0.40 8.61
CA ALA A 181 -2.27 -0.15 9.72
C ALA A 181 -2.37 -1.68 9.80
N ILE A 182 -3.59 -2.21 9.83
CA ILE A 182 -3.85 -3.64 10.05
C ILE A 182 -3.45 -4.48 8.83
N LEU A 183 -3.76 -4.01 7.60
CA LEU A 183 -3.45 -4.75 6.38
C LEU A 183 -1.95 -4.74 6.03
N SER A 184 -1.20 -3.73 6.51
CA SER A 184 0.26 -3.74 6.42
C SER A 184 0.91 -4.64 7.47
N ALA A 185 0.33 -4.70 8.68
CA ALA A 185 0.83 -5.51 9.77
C ALA A 185 0.60 -7.01 9.51
N GLY A 186 -0.59 -7.38 9.08
CA GLY A 186 -0.99 -8.77 8.91
C GLY A 186 -1.44 -9.44 10.22
N HIS A 187 -1.41 -10.78 10.24
CA HIS A 187 -1.97 -11.60 11.30
C HIS A 187 -1.01 -11.78 12.50
N ALA A 188 0.29 -11.91 12.24
CA ALA A 188 1.28 -12.30 13.24
C ALA A 188 2.08 -11.12 13.81
N ALA A 189 1.77 -9.88 13.41
CA ALA A 189 2.49 -8.70 13.86
C ALA A 189 2.44 -8.51 15.39
N ASN A 190 3.42 -7.79 15.92
CA ASN A 190 3.44 -7.38 17.31
C ASN A 190 2.43 -6.27 17.61
N GLY A 191 2.15 -5.40 16.62
CA GLY A 191 1.17 -4.33 16.74
C GLY A 191 0.89 -3.60 15.45
N ALA A 192 -0.34 -3.10 15.33
CA ALA A 192 -0.78 -2.15 14.31
C ALA A 192 -1.40 -0.95 15.02
N PHE A 193 -0.95 0.25 14.69
CA PHE A 193 -1.36 1.50 15.34
C PHE A 193 -1.92 2.48 14.33
N TRP A 194 -3.09 3.01 14.63
CA TRP A 194 -3.73 4.06 13.85
C TRP A 194 -4.24 5.18 14.75
N MET A 195 -4.50 6.34 14.17
CA MET A 195 -5.07 7.45 14.94
C MET A 195 -6.59 7.31 15.00
N ASP A 196 -7.14 7.25 16.21
CA ASP A 196 -8.59 7.20 16.43
C ASP A 196 -9.27 8.51 15.99
N ASN A 197 -10.41 8.38 15.32
CA ASN A 197 -11.16 9.50 14.74
C ASN A 197 -11.89 10.37 15.78
N THR A 198 -12.02 9.89 17.02
CA THR A 198 -12.80 10.55 18.06
C THR A 198 -11.95 11.24 19.12
N ASN A 199 -10.76 10.70 19.40
CA ASN A 199 -9.92 11.18 20.51
C ASN A 199 -8.47 11.48 20.09
N GLY A 200 -8.09 11.22 18.82
CA GLY A 200 -6.74 11.49 18.28
C GLY A 200 -5.61 10.67 18.90
N LYS A 201 -5.91 9.64 19.69
CA LYS A 201 -4.92 8.75 20.26
C LYS A 201 -4.50 7.67 19.28
N TRP A 202 -3.29 7.17 19.45
CA TRP A 202 -2.81 5.99 18.76
C TRP A 202 -3.52 4.77 19.31
N ALA A 203 -4.40 4.22 18.51
CA ALA A 203 -5.28 3.10 18.83
C ALA A 203 -4.73 1.78 18.28
N THR A 204 -5.19 0.70 18.88
CA THR A 204 -5.00 -0.68 18.43
C THR A 204 -6.16 -1.53 18.95
N THR A 205 -6.13 -2.85 18.78
CA THR A 205 -7.10 -3.76 19.39
C THR A 205 -6.41 -4.86 20.20
N THR A 206 -7.18 -5.59 20.99
CA THR A 206 -6.69 -6.75 21.77
C THR A 206 -6.29 -7.94 20.90
N TYR A 207 -6.49 -7.86 19.58
CA TYR A 207 -5.94 -8.82 18.62
C TYR A 207 -4.42 -8.86 18.69
N TYR A 208 -3.76 -7.71 18.82
CA TYR A 208 -2.32 -7.57 18.96
C TYR A 208 -1.88 -7.63 20.43
N LYS A 209 -0.63 -8.02 20.66
CA LYS A 209 -0.10 -8.38 22.00
C LYS A 209 -0.07 -7.27 23.05
N GLY A 210 -0.44 -6.07 22.72
CA GLY A 210 -0.47 -4.96 23.66
C GLY A 210 0.18 -3.70 23.12
N ILE A 211 0.18 -2.69 23.97
CA ILE A 211 0.67 -1.36 23.63
C ILE A 211 2.07 -1.19 24.23
N PRO A 212 3.12 -0.91 23.43
CA PRO A 212 4.43 -0.55 23.96
C PRO A 212 4.34 0.66 24.87
N TRP A 213 5.12 0.68 25.94
CA TRP A 213 5.09 1.74 26.96
C TRP A 213 5.31 3.16 26.38
N TYR A 214 6.11 3.27 25.32
CA TYR A 214 6.38 4.55 24.67
C TYR A 214 5.18 5.06 23.85
N VAL A 215 4.33 4.17 23.32
CA VAL A 215 3.05 4.53 22.67
C VAL A 215 2.05 5.00 23.72
N ASP A 216 1.94 4.28 24.84
CA ASP A 216 1.07 4.67 25.96
C ASP A 216 1.49 6.01 26.55
N ARG A 217 2.79 6.21 26.77
CA ARG A 217 3.36 7.49 27.19
C ARG A 217 3.06 8.62 26.19
N TYR A 218 3.12 8.33 24.89
CA TYR A 218 2.77 9.32 23.87
C TYR A 218 1.30 9.72 23.96
N ASN A 219 0.39 8.75 24.11
CA ASN A 219 -1.05 9.00 24.20
C ASN A 219 -1.47 9.80 25.45
N ASN A 220 -0.77 9.63 26.56
CA ASN A 220 -1.18 10.15 27.86
C ASN A 220 -0.18 11.16 28.46
N GLY A 221 0.95 11.39 27.81
CA GLY A 221 1.98 12.31 28.28
C GLY A 221 1.71 13.78 27.92
N PRO A 222 2.57 14.68 28.42
CA PRO A 222 2.45 16.12 28.17
C PRO A 222 2.64 16.51 26.69
N GLU A 223 3.28 15.63 25.91
CA GLU A 223 3.53 15.77 24.47
C GLU A 223 2.43 15.13 23.60
N SER A 224 1.32 14.71 24.20
CA SER A 224 0.21 14.09 23.48
C SER A 224 -0.37 15.01 22.40
N LEU A 225 -1.00 14.46 21.38
CA LEU A 225 -1.64 15.26 20.35
C LEU A 225 -2.69 16.20 20.96
N ALA A 226 -3.51 15.70 21.87
CA ALA A 226 -4.55 16.51 22.54
C ALA A 226 -3.98 17.75 23.24
N SER A 227 -2.80 17.65 23.91
CA SER A 227 -2.17 18.79 24.58
C SER A 227 -1.64 19.87 23.61
N ARG A 228 -1.38 19.52 22.36
CA ARG A 228 -0.83 20.41 21.34
C ARG A 228 -1.86 20.91 20.33
N LEU A 229 -3.02 20.26 20.25
CA LEU A 229 -4.01 20.44 19.20
C LEU A 229 -4.43 21.91 19.01
N GLU A 230 -4.74 22.60 20.12
CA GLU A 230 -5.18 24.00 20.10
C GLU A 230 -4.09 24.99 19.63
N THR A 231 -2.81 24.55 19.63
CA THR A 231 -1.68 25.36 19.15
C THR A 231 -1.32 25.07 17.70
N MET A 232 -1.91 24.03 17.11
CA MET A 232 -1.62 23.62 15.75
C MET A 232 -2.33 24.54 14.75
N VAL A 233 -1.54 25.26 13.98
CA VAL A 233 -2.03 26.14 12.92
C VAL A 233 -1.33 25.79 11.63
N TRP A 234 -2.08 25.42 10.60
CA TRP A 234 -1.54 25.17 9.28
C TRP A 234 -1.66 26.42 8.42
N THR A 235 -0.54 26.99 8.09
CA THR A 235 -0.35 28.11 7.16
C THR A 235 0.70 27.71 6.12
N PRO A 236 0.81 28.41 4.98
CA PRO A 236 1.88 28.16 4.01
C PRO A 236 3.25 28.12 4.69
N THR A 237 3.99 27.04 4.47
CA THR A 237 5.34 26.83 5.03
C THR A 237 6.40 27.56 4.22
N LEU A 238 6.19 27.69 2.90
CA LEU A 238 7.05 28.44 1.98
C LEU A 238 6.53 29.88 1.80
N PRO A 239 7.40 30.83 1.41
CA PRO A 239 6.95 32.11 0.87
C PRO A 239 5.99 31.91 -0.30
N MET A 240 4.97 32.77 -0.40
CA MET A 240 3.89 32.60 -1.39
C MET A 240 4.37 32.55 -2.83
N GLU A 241 5.47 33.23 -3.15
CA GLU A 241 6.09 33.26 -4.48
C GLU A 241 6.74 31.93 -4.89
N LYS A 242 6.90 30.99 -3.94
CA LYS A 242 7.46 29.66 -4.20
C LYS A 242 6.39 28.59 -4.43
N TYR A 243 5.12 28.93 -4.28
CA TYR A 243 4.04 28.01 -4.65
C TYR A 243 3.78 28.12 -6.15
N ASP A 244 3.84 26.98 -6.83
CA ASP A 244 3.52 26.93 -8.25
C ASP A 244 2.02 27.21 -8.46
N ALA A 245 1.72 28.08 -9.40
CA ALA A 245 0.34 28.31 -9.80
C ALA A 245 -0.14 27.14 -10.66
N PHE A 246 -1.00 26.30 -10.12
CA PHE A 246 -1.79 25.42 -10.98
C PHE A 246 -2.66 26.27 -11.91
N PRO A 247 -2.82 25.89 -13.19
CA PRO A 247 -3.45 26.76 -14.21
C PRO A 247 -4.90 27.16 -13.92
N TYR A 248 -5.49 26.71 -12.82
CA TYR A 248 -6.90 26.93 -12.47
C TYR A 248 -7.12 27.60 -11.11
N VAL A 249 -6.07 28.10 -10.45
CA VAL A 249 -6.20 28.76 -9.14
C VAL A 249 -6.69 30.18 -9.32
N LEU A 250 -7.82 30.51 -8.70
CA LEU A 250 -8.45 31.83 -8.79
C LEU A 250 -8.09 32.76 -7.62
N ASP A 251 -7.44 32.26 -6.55
CA ASP A 251 -7.22 33.02 -5.32
C ASP A 251 -5.77 33.05 -4.87
N ASP A 252 -5.23 34.26 -4.68
CA ASP A 252 -3.87 34.53 -4.19
C ASP A 252 -3.78 34.62 -2.64
N LEU A 253 -4.85 34.26 -1.93
CA LEU A 253 -4.88 34.39 -0.48
C LEU A 253 -4.16 33.26 0.22
N PRO A 254 -3.36 33.55 1.26
CA PRO A 254 -2.75 32.51 2.09
C PRO A 254 -3.84 31.76 2.87
N PHE A 255 -3.74 30.42 2.90
CA PHE A 255 -4.63 29.61 3.71
C PHE A 255 -4.23 29.62 5.18
N ARG A 256 -5.22 29.41 6.06
CA ARG A 256 -5.01 29.25 7.50
C ARG A 256 -6.05 28.30 8.09
N TYR A 257 -5.60 27.17 8.62
CA TYR A 257 -6.43 26.18 9.29
C TYR A 257 -6.01 26.00 10.74
N THR A 258 -6.99 25.89 11.64
CA THR A 258 -6.80 25.62 13.05
C THR A 258 -7.55 24.35 13.44
N PHE A 259 -7.09 23.69 14.48
CA PHE A 259 -7.65 22.43 14.95
C PHE A 259 -8.08 22.59 16.41
N SER A 260 -9.27 22.09 16.75
CA SER A 260 -9.81 22.11 18.09
C SER A 260 -10.82 20.98 18.25
N GLU A 261 -10.83 20.31 19.40
CA GLU A 261 -11.83 19.29 19.72
C GLU A 261 -13.26 19.81 19.69
N LYS A 262 -13.43 21.14 19.80
CA LYS A 262 -14.75 21.80 19.67
C LYS A 262 -15.29 21.78 18.25
N PHE A 263 -14.44 21.55 17.25
CA PHE A 263 -14.86 21.49 15.85
C PHE A 263 -15.30 20.09 15.48
N ALA A 264 -16.43 19.98 14.78
CA ALA A 264 -16.87 18.73 14.21
C ALA A 264 -15.78 18.17 13.26
N ASN A 265 -15.56 16.86 13.32
CA ASN A 265 -14.56 16.17 12.49
C ASN A 265 -13.12 16.70 12.66
N CYS A 266 -12.75 17.16 13.85
CA CYS A 266 -11.41 17.71 14.11
C CYS A 266 -10.31 16.71 13.70
N TYR A 267 -10.32 15.50 14.23
CA TYR A 267 -9.31 14.48 13.94
C TYR A 267 -9.38 13.94 12.50
N PRO A 268 -10.55 13.64 11.91
CA PRO A 268 -10.64 13.36 10.47
C PRO A 268 -10.05 14.46 9.58
N ASN A 269 -10.28 15.73 9.90
CA ASN A 269 -9.66 16.84 9.15
C ASN A 269 -8.14 16.91 9.38
N LEU A 270 -7.66 16.65 10.61
CA LEU A 270 -6.23 16.59 10.89
C LEU A 270 -5.54 15.46 10.11
N LYS A 271 -6.18 14.31 9.98
CA LYS A 271 -5.66 13.17 9.19
C LYS A 271 -5.45 13.48 7.71
N THR A 272 -6.14 14.46 7.17
CA THR A 272 -5.98 14.91 5.77
C THR A 272 -5.10 16.13 5.63
N SER A 273 -4.42 16.56 6.69
CA SER A 273 -3.44 17.66 6.71
C SER A 273 -2.01 17.12 6.86
N PRO A 274 -0.97 17.92 6.58
CA PRO A 274 0.41 17.47 6.79
C PRO A 274 0.74 17.18 8.27
N PHE A 275 -0.09 17.60 9.20
CA PHE A 275 0.13 17.30 10.62
C PHE A 275 0.01 15.83 10.96
N ILE A 276 -0.81 15.05 10.24
CA ILE A 276 -0.84 13.58 10.44
C ILE A 276 0.53 12.97 10.14
N ASN A 277 1.22 13.42 9.09
CA ASN A 277 2.53 12.92 8.72
C ASN A 277 3.57 13.21 9.81
N LYS A 278 3.50 14.39 10.42
CA LYS A 278 4.33 14.74 11.58
C LYS A 278 4.05 13.86 12.79
N GLU A 279 2.78 13.55 13.06
CA GLU A 279 2.40 12.67 14.17
C GLU A 279 2.85 11.22 13.93
N ILE A 280 2.69 10.71 12.72
CA ILE A 280 3.20 9.40 12.30
C ILE A 280 4.71 9.35 12.46
N ASN A 281 5.40 10.38 11.96
CA ASN A 281 6.85 10.46 12.04
C ASN A 281 7.33 10.51 13.50
N ARG A 282 6.67 11.29 14.35
CA ARG A 282 6.98 11.34 15.81
C ARG A 282 6.87 9.96 16.43
N LEU A 283 5.80 9.23 16.14
CA LEU A 283 5.62 7.88 16.68
C LEU A 283 6.65 6.89 16.08
N ALA A 284 6.90 6.93 14.78
CA ALA A 284 7.90 6.08 14.13
C ALA A 284 9.31 6.29 14.73
N LEU A 285 9.67 7.53 15.05
CA LEU A 285 10.94 7.84 15.72
C LEU A 285 11.00 7.25 17.15
N GLN A 286 9.88 7.17 17.88
CA GLN A 286 9.83 6.48 19.18
C GLN A 286 10.07 4.97 19.02
N PHE A 287 9.49 4.36 17.97
CA PHE A 287 9.74 2.96 17.65
C PHE A 287 11.23 2.71 17.32
N LEU A 288 11.84 3.56 16.52
CA LEU A 288 13.29 3.46 16.19
C LEU A 288 14.19 3.71 17.40
N GLU A 289 13.78 4.57 18.32
CA GLU A 289 14.55 4.88 19.54
C GLU A 289 14.46 3.76 20.58
N TYR A 290 13.26 3.27 20.87
CA TYR A 290 12.98 2.37 22.00
C TYR A 290 12.64 0.94 21.60
N GLY A 291 12.31 0.65 20.33
CA GLY A 291 11.89 -0.67 19.86
C GLY A 291 13.04 -1.66 19.66
N GLY A 292 14.29 -1.20 19.72
CA GLY A 292 15.46 -2.07 19.54
C GLY A 292 15.58 -2.68 18.14
N PHE A 293 15.07 -2.02 17.13
CA PHE A 293 15.16 -2.46 15.74
C PHE A 293 16.61 -2.61 15.26
N GLY A 294 16.86 -3.67 14.49
CA GLY A 294 18.18 -3.97 13.93
C GLY A 294 19.22 -4.47 14.92
N THR A 295 18.89 -4.64 16.21
CA THR A 295 19.79 -5.19 17.23
C THR A 295 19.68 -6.71 17.38
N ARG A 296 18.62 -7.31 16.85
CA ARG A 296 18.34 -8.75 16.92
C ARG A 296 19.15 -9.54 15.89
N SER A 297 19.22 -10.85 16.11
CA SER A 297 19.85 -11.80 15.17
C SER A 297 19.00 -12.11 13.94
N CYS A 298 17.75 -11.67 13.91
CA CYS A 298 16.81 -11.79 12.79
C CYS A 298 16.35 -10.40 12.33
N PRO A 299 15.93 -10.25 11.07
CA PRO A 299 15.38 -8.99 10.57
C PRO A 299 14.13 -8.57 11.33
N ASP A 300 13.93 -7.27 11.47
CA ASP A 300 12.70 -6.65 11.97
C ASP A 300 12.00 -5.90 10.82
N MET A 301 10.73 -5.54 11.01
CA MET A 301 9.95 -4.79 10.02
C MET A 301 9.13 -3.67 10.67
N LEU A 302 9.22 -2.48 10.09
CA LEU A 302 8.40 -1.32 10.46
C LEU A 302 7.69 -0.79 9.20
N SER A 303 6.37 -0.86 9.18
CA SER A 303 5.55 -0.25 8.15
C SER A 303 5.07 1.13 8.61
N ILE A 304 5.25 2.13 7.77
CA ILE A 304 4.88 3.52 8.04
C ILE A 304 4.03 4.01 6.88
N THR A 305 2.82 4.47 7.18
CA THR A 305 1.94 5.03 6.17
C THR A 305 1.78 6.53 6.39
N TYR A 306 2.14 7.32 5.38
CA TYR A 306 1.87 8.75 5.32
C TYR A 306 0.64 9.05 4.46
N TYR A 307 0.20 10.30 4.44
CA TYR A 307 -0.91 10.79 3.64
C TYR A 307 -0.46 11.96 2.75
N ALA A 308 -0.84 11.93 1.47
CA ALA A 308 -0.56 12.99 0.49
C ALA A 308 -1.78 13.34 -0.38
N GLY A 309 -2.98 13.00 0.07
CA GLY A 309 -4.24 13.33 -0.62
C GLY A 309 -4.73 14.75 -0.32
N ASN A 310 -5.94 15.04 -0.79
CA ASN A 310 -6.59 16.33 -0.61
C ASN A 310 -6.97 16.60 0.83
N TYR A 311 -6.84 17.86 1.25
CA TYR A 311 -7.35 18.30 2.54
C TYR A 311 -8.88 18.11 2.62
N ARG A 312 -9.35 17.55 3.73
CA ARG A 312 -10.75 17.15 3.97
C ARG A 312 -11.30 16.13 2.96
N GLY A 313 -10.43 15.45 2.22
CA GLY A 313 -10.83 14.46 1.22
C GLY A 313 -11.61 15.06 0.05
N THR A 314 -11.58 16.36 -0.12
CA THR A 314 -12.28 17.06 -1.20
C THR A 314 -11.26 17.73 -2.11
N MET A 315 -11.35 17.46 -3.40
CA MET A 315 -10.59 18.23 -4.37
C MET A 315 -11.39 19.50 -4.68
N SER A 316 -10.93 20.63 -4.17
CA SER A 316 -11.38 21.94 -4.63
C SER A 316 -10.23 22.58 -5.38
N LYS A 317 -10.53 23.38 -6.42
CA LYS A 317 -9.56 24.28 -7.06
C LYS A 317 -8.86 25.19 -6.03
N GLU A 318 -9.47 25.30 -4.85
CA GLU A 318 -9.00 26.12 -3.74
C GLU A 318 -7.84 25.51 -2.95
N TYR A 319 -7.60 24.16 -3.04
CA TYR A 319 -6.62 23.47 -2.18
C TYR A 319 -5.30 23.10 -2.87
N THR A 320 -4.96 23.73 -3.98
CA THR A 320 -3.74 23.39 -4.73
C THR A 320 -2.45 23.74 -3.99
N ARG A 321 -2.46 24.82 -3.20
CA ARG A 321 -1.32 25.22 -2.37
C ARG A 321 -1.16 24.32 -1.17
N GLU A 322 -2.26 23.86 -0.59
CA GLU A 322 -2.26 22.88 0.49
C GLU A 322 -1.66 21.55 0.06
N ILE A 323 -1.90 21.12 -1.18
CA ILE A 323 -1.28 19.93 -1.74
C ILE A 323 0.24 20.13 -1.84
N GLN A 324 0.71 21.20 -2.44
CA GLN A 324 2.14 21.50 -2.55
C GLN A 324 2.80 21.60 -1.18
N ASP A 325 2.15 22.28 -0.23
CA ASP A 325 2.64 22.41 1.14
C ASP A 325 2.69 21.04 1.85
N THR A 326 1.72 20.17 1.60
CA THR A 326 1.72 18.79 2.13
C THR A 326 2.90 18.00 1.60
N TYR A 327 3.20 18.06 0.30
CA TYR A 327 4.35 17.39 -0.30
C TYR A 327 5.67 17.96 0.22
N TYR A 328 5.77 19.27 0.35
CA TYR A 328 6.96 19.92 0.91
C TYR A 328 7.23 19.50 2.38
N GLN A 329 6.21 19.48 3.22
CA GLN A 329 6.35 19.04 4.60
C GLN A 329 6.62 17.53 4.70
N LEU A 330 6.01 16.71 3.83
CA LEU A 330 6.27 15.27 3.76
C LEU A 330 7.73 14.98 3.35
N ASP A 331 8.30 15.77 2.43
CA ASP A 331 9.73 15.67 2.08
C ASP A 331 10.63 15.82 3.31
N GLN A 332 10.34 16.80 4.17
CA GLN A 332 11.08 17.02 5.42
C GLN A 332 10.86 15.87 6.43
N ASP A 333 9.65 15.32 6.51
CA ASP A 333 9.36 14.20 7.40
C ASP A 333 10.10 12.93 6.93
N ILE A 334 10.16 12.67 5.62
CA ILE A 334 10.93 11.57 5.03
C ILE A 334 12.43 11.77 5.28
N GLU A 335 12.97 12.97 5.07
CA GLU A 335 14.37 13.30 5.39
C GLU A 335 14.70 12.91 6.83
N LYS A 336 13.91 13.39 7.78
CA LYS A 336 14.11 13.12 9.21
C LYS A 336 14.03 11.63 9.56
N LEU A 337 13.11 10.91 8.93
CA LEU A 337 12.97 9.46 9.10
C LEU A 337 14.22 8.73 8.58
N LEU A 338 14.64 9.01 7.34
CA LEU A 338 15.81 8.38 6.72
C LEU A 338 17.09 8.64 7.52
N ASP A 339 17.29 9.87 8.00
CA ASP A 339 18.42 10.24 8.85
C ASP A 339 18.43 9.49 10.18
N THR A 340 17.26 9.29 10.76
CA THR A 340 17.14 8.54 12.02
C THR A 340 17.41 7.06 11.81
N ILE A 341 16.93 6.47 10.72
CA ILE A 341 17.23 5.09 10.34
C ILE A 341 18.74 4.92 10.14
N ASP A 342 19.36 5.83 9.38
CA ASP A 342 20.80 5.78 9.10
C ASP A 342 21.62 5.87 10.39
N LYS A 343 21.26 6.78 11.29
CA LYS A 343 21.91 6.95 12.59
C LYS A 343 21.73 5.77 13.55
N LYS A 344 20.56 5.11 13.56
CA LYS A 344 20.24 4.07 14.55
C LYS A 344 20.61 2.67 14.09
N VAL A 345 20.41 2.34 12.82
CA VAL A 345 20.60 0.99 12.26
C VAL A 345 21.64 1.01 11.16
N GLY A 346 21.75 2.12 10.42
CA GLY A 346 22.54 2.28 9.21
C GLY A 346 21.77 1.86 7.96
N LEU A 347 21.77 2.69 6.92
CA LEU A 347 21.13 2.36 5.64
C LEU A 347 21.76 1.13 4.96
N ALA A 348 23.03 0.86 5.19
CA ALA A 348 23.69 -0.36 4.71
C ALA A 348 23.11 -1.65 5.31
N ASN A 349 22.43 -1.58 6.46
CA ASN A 349 21.78 -2.70 7.13
C ASN A 349 20.25 -2.65 7.00
N THR A 350 19.70 -1.66 6.31
CA THR A 350 18.24 -1.44 6.22
C THR A 350 17.81 -1.51 4.76
N LEU A 351 16.74 -2.25 4.49
CA LEU A 351 16.01 -2.15 3.23
C LEU A 351 14.87 -1.15 3.42
N VAL A 352 14.93 -0.03 2.73
CA VAL A 352 13.85 0.94 2.64
C VAL A 352 13.06 0.64 1.37
N VAL A 353 11.75 0.45 1.50
CA VAL A 353 10.79 0.27 0.39
C VAL A 353 9.85 1.46 0.42
N PHE A 354 9.84 2.27 -0.62
CA PHE A 354 8.98 3.45 -0.72
C PHE A 354 8.04 3.31 -1.91
N THR A 355 6.74 3.55 -1.70
CA THR A 355 5.72 3.56 -2.76
C THR A 355 4.48 4.34 -2.32
N GLY A 356 3.52 4.53 -3.23
CA GLY A 356 2.19 5.04 -2.90
C GLY A 356 1.12 3.97 -3.00
N SER A 357 -0.11 4.33 -2.64
CA SER A 357 -1.28 3.44 -2.70
C SER A 357 -1.85 3.25 -4.11
N GLY A 358 -1.30 3.91 -5.13
CA GLY A 358 -1.68 3.73 -6.54
C GLY A 358 -3.01 4.36 -6.94
N TYR A 359 -3.72 5.00 -6.02
CA TYR A 359 -4.99 5.67 -6.30
C TYR A 359 -5.02 7.08 -5.70
N TYR A 360 -5.94 7.87 -6.22
CA TYR A 360 -6.20 9.22 -5.73
C TYR A 360 -7.71 9.50 -5.68
N LYS A 361 -8.21 9.93 -4.52
CA LYS A 361 -9.61 10.32 -4.36
C LYS A 361 -9.80 11.74 -4.88
N SER A 362 -10.57 11.86 -5.93
CA SER A 362 -10.95 13.14 -6.52
C SER A 362 -12.48 13.19 -6.56
N GLU A 363 -13.07 14.10 -5.81
CA GLU A 363 -14.54 14.26 -5.71
C GLU A 363 -15.09 15.37 -6.65
N GLU A 364 -14.36 15.72 -7.70
CA GLU A 364 -14.75 16.87 -8.50
C GLU A 364 -16.02 16.69 -9.33
N SER A 365 -16.81 17.75 -9.30
CA SER A 365 -17.49 18.22 -10.51
C SER A 365 -16.44 18.60 -11.55
N TYR A 366 -16.57 18.13 -12.79
CA TYR A 366 -15.72 18.63 -13.89
C TYR A 366 -15.74 20.15 -13.91
N PRO A 367 -14.62 20.83 -14.29
CA PRO A 367 -14.61 22.27 -14.44
C PRO A 367 -15.80 22.73 -15.31
N ASP A 368 -16.49 23.77 -14.88
CA ASP A 368 -17.58 24.38 -15.66
C ASP A 368 -17.11 24.61 -17.09
N GLY A 369 -17.74 23.98 -18.07
CA GLY A 369 -17.40 24.06 -19.49
C GLY A 369 -16.84 22.79 -20.14
N LEU A 370 -16.39 21.77 -19.37
CA LEU A 370 -16.17 20.45 -19.92
C LEU A 370 -17.48 19.66 -19.83
N MET A 371 -18.23 19.66 -20.92
CA MET A 371 -19.43 18.82 -21.07
C MET A 371 -18.98 17.36 -21.15
N VAL A 372 -18.88 16.71 -20.00
CA VAL A 372 -18.90 15.26 -19.97
C VAL A 372 -20.37 14.86 -20.05
N ASN A 373 -20.73 14.16 -21.12
CA ASN A 373 -22.07 13.58 -21.27
C ASN A 373 -22.26 12.50 -20.18
N GLY A 374 -22.59 12.94 -18.98
CA GLY A 374 -22.85 12.06 -17.84
C GLY A 374 -24.28 12.27 -17.34
N GLY A 375 -24.91 11.19 -16.97
CA GLY A 375 -26.20 11.19 -16.27
C GLY A 375 -26.03 10.79 -14.81
N GLU A 376 -27.15 10.56 -14.15
CA GLU A 376 -27.19 10.00 -12.80
C GLU A 376 -27.71 8.56 -12.84
N PHE A 377 -26.97 7.65 -12.22
CA PHE A 377 -27.40 6.28 -11.94
C PHE A 377 -27.91 6.21 -10.51
N HIS A 378 -29.16 5.77 -10.35
CA HIS A 378 -29.84 5.63 -9.05
C HIS A 378 -29.96 4.16 -8.68
N PRO A 379 -29.06 3.60 -7.85
CA PRO A 379 -29.08 2.19 -7.48
C PRO A 379 -30.42 1.73 -6.90
N LYS A 380 -31.03 2.51 -6.01
CA LYS A 380 -32.33 2.14 -5.42
C LYS A 380 -33.44 1.96 -6.46
N ARG A 381 -33.48 2.86 -7.45
CA ARG A 381 -34.44 2.75 -8.55
C ARG A 381 -34.14 1.53 -9.42
N CYS A 382 -32.86 1.29 -9.71
CA CYS A 382 -32.40 0.12 -10.47
C CYS A 382 -32.82 -1.18 -9.76
N LEU A 383 -32.56 -1.32 -8.45
CA LEU A 383 -32.95 -2.49 -7.66
C LEU A 383 -34.47 -2.70 -7.64
N ALA A 384 -35.24 -1.64 -7.45
CA ALA A 384 -36.68 -1.73 -7.43
C ALA A 384 -37.26 -2.24 -8.76
N LEU A 385 -36.77 -1.69 -9.89
CA LEU A 385 -37.19 -2.11 -11.24
C LEU A 385 -36.74 -3.55 -11.55
N LEU A 386 -35.50 -3.93 -11.18
CA LEU A 386 -35.00 -5.30 -11.32
C LEU A 386 -35.86 -6.27 -10.51
N ASN A 387 -36.19 -5.93 -9.27
CA ASN A 387 -37.01 -6.80 -8.42
C ASN A 387 -38.41 -6.97 -9.01
N MET A 388 -39.02 -5.89 -9.50
CA MET A 388 -40.34 -5.97 -10.20
C MET A 388 -40.27 -6.86 -11.45
N TYR A 389 -39.22 -6.74 -12.23
CA TYR A 389 -38.99 -7.58 -13.42
C TYR A 389 -38.88 -9.06 -13.05
N LEU A 390 -38.06 -9.38 -12.05
CA LEU A 390 -37.89 -10.76 -11.59
C LEU A 390 -39.18 -11.32 -10.93
N MET A 391 -39.93 -10.49 -10.21
CA MET A 391 -41.25 -10.87 -9.65
C MET A 391 -42.26 -11.20 -10.77
N ALA A 392 -42.24 -10.48 -11.88
CA ALA A 392 -43.13 -10.76 -13.00
C ALA A 392 -42.79 -12.11 -13.68
N ILE A 393 -41.54 -12.53 -13.66
CA ILE A 393 -41.11 -13.81 -14.27
C ILE A 393 -41.24 -14.99 -13.32
N TYR A 394 -40.85 -14.81 -12.04
CA TYR A 394 -40.64 -15.91 -11.09
C TYR A 394 -41.65 -15.92 -9.94
N GLY A 395 -42.53 -14.92 -9.84
CA GLY A 395 -43.58 -14.81 -8.82
C GLY A 395 -43.50 -13.58 -7.93
N GLN A 396 -44.66 -13.13 -7.45
CA GLN A 396 -44.83 -11.82 -6.81
C GLN A 396 -44.63 -11.83 -5.28
N HIS A 397 -44.43 -12.97 -4.65
CA HIS A 397 -44.46 -13.07 -3.19
C HIS A 397 -43.08 -13.01 -2.54
N THR A 398 -42.02 -12.79 -3.32
CA THR A 398 -40.66 -12.89 -2.86
C THR A 398 -39.82 -11.72 -3.38
N SER A 399 -39.03 -11.11 -2.50
CA SER A 399 -37.98 -10.19 -2.95
C SER A 399 -36.80 -10.99 -3.49
N TRP A 400 -36.49 -10.81 -4.78
CA TRP A 400 -35.40 -11.49 -5.48
C TRP A 400 -34.06 -10.75 -5.36
N VAL A 401 -34.11 -9.46 -4.97
CA VAL A 401 -32.94 -8.60 -4.85
C VAL A 401 -32.75 -8.25 -3.38
N GLN A 402 -31.55 -8.42 -2.85
CA GLN A 402 -31.20 -8.22 -1.45
C GLN A 402 -30.53 -6.86 -1.23
N GLY A 403 -29.63 -6.44 -2.12
CA GLY A 403 -28.94 -5.16 -1.92
C GLY A 403 -28.04 -4.73 -3.07
N TYR A 404 -27.45 -3.55 -2.88
CA TYR A 404 -26.43 -2.97 -3.76
C TYR A 404 -25.29 -2.42 -2.91
N TYR A 405 -24.07 -2.74 -3.30
CA TYR A 405 -22.87 -2.16 -2.72
C TYR A 405 -21.76 -2.09 -3.78
N ASN A 406 -21.10 -0.94 -3.87
CA ASN A 406 -19.92 -0.71 -4.72
C ASN A 406 -20.06 -1.25 -6.15
N ASN A 407 -21.09 -0.79 -6.88
CA ASN A 407 -21.42 -1.21 -8.23
C ASN A 407 -21.73 -2.72 -8.38
N GLN A 408 -22.10 -3.38 -7.30
CA GLN A 408 -22.50 -4.79 -7.29
C GLN A 408 -23.91 -4.96 -6.77
N ILE A 409 -24.68 -5.86 -7.40
CA ILE A 409 -26.03 -6.25 -6.95
C ILE A 409 -25.96 -7.63 -6.34
N TYR A 410 -26.59 -7.77 -5.19
CA TYR A 410 -26.72 -9.00 -4.41
C TYR A 410 -28.13 -9.53 -4.56
N LEU A 411 -28.25 -10.75 -5.07
CA LEU A 411 -29.53 -11.44 -5.20
C LEU A 411 -29.88 -12.19 -3.92
N ASN A 412 -31.17 -12.39 -3.66
CA ASN A 412 -31.65 -13.16 -2.53
C ASN A 412 -31.47 -14.67 -2.81
N ARG A 413 -30.26 -15.16 -2.54
CA ARG A 413 -29.86 -16.55 -2.84
C ARG A 413 -30.73 -17.57 -2.10
N LYS A 414 -31.19 -17.24 -0.87
CA LYS A 414 -32.08 -18.10 -0.12
C LYS A 414 -33.46 -18.24 -0.82
N ALA A 415 -34.03 -17.13 -1.26
CA ALA A 415 -35.30 -17.16 -2.00
C ALA A 415 -35.19 -17.94 -3.32
N ILE A 416 -34.03 -17.82 -4.02
CA ILE A 416 -33.75 -18.54 -5.27
C ILE A 416 -33.66 -20.04 -4.99
N GLU A 417 -32.98 -20.45 -3.92
CA GLU A 417 -32.87 -21.85 -3.50
C GLU A 417 -34.21 -22.42 -3.05
N ASP A 418 -34.97 -21.72 -2.22
CA ASP A 418 -36.31 -22.12 -1.74
C ASP A 418 -37.30 -22.32 -2.90
N ALA A 419 -37.17 -21.48 -3.94
CA ALA A 419 -37.96 -21.59 -5.17
C ALA A 419 -37.40 -22.65 -6.16
N LYS A 420 -36.30 -23.30 -5.85
CA LYS A 420 -35.59 -24.28 -6.71
C LYS A 420 -35.27 -23.74 -8.09
N LEU A 421 -34.90 -22.45 -8.19
CA LEU A 421 -34.50 -21.80 -9.42
C LEU A 421 -32.98 -21.95 -9.63
N ASP A 422 -32.58 -22.01 -10.90
CA ASP A 422 -31.16 -21.98 -11.25
C ASP A 422 -30.61 -20.55 -11.12
N LEU A 423 -29.64 -20.38 -10.22
CA LEU A 423 -29.02 -19.09 -9.95
C LEU A 423 -28.36 -18.50 -11.21
N THR A 424 -27.74 -19.33 -12.05
CA THR A 424 -27.07 -18.88 -13.29
C THR A 424 -28.06 -18.28 -14.27
N THR A 425 -29.19 -18.95 -14.47
CA THR A 425 -30.27 -18.47 -15.34
C THR A 425 -30.83 -17.14 -14.84
N LEU A 426 -31.03 -17.02 -13.53
CA LEU A 426 -31.56 -15.78 -12.92
C LEU A 426 -30.53 -14.64 -12.99
N GLN A 427 -29.24 -14.90 -12.74
CA GLN A 427 -28.16 -13.93 -12.93
C GLN A 427 -28.11 -13.42 -14.39
N ASN A 428 -28.21 -14.29 -15.37
CA ASN A 428 -28.21 -13.90 -16.78
C ASN A 428 -29.42 -13.02 -17.14
N LYS A 429 -30.61 -13.39 -16.71
CA LYS A 429 -31.83 -12.58 -16.90
C LYS A 429 -31.74 -11.20 -16.24
N ALA A 430 -31.20 -11.17 -15.03
CA ALA A 430 -30.98 -9.92 -14.31
C ALA A 430 -29.91 -9.05 -15.02
N ALA A 431 -28.83 -9.65 -15.53
CA ALA A 431 -27.79 -8.94 -16.27
C ALA A 431 -28.34 -8.34 -17.58
N GLU A 432 -29.08 -9.11 -18.36
CA GLU A 432 -29.76 -8.64 -19.59
C GLU A 432 -30.65 -7.41 -19.28
N PHE A 433 -31.44 -7.47 -18.22
CA PHE A 433 -32.31 -6.36 -17.83
C PHE A 433 -31.53 -5.10 -17.41
N ILE A 434 -30.47 -5.25 -16.60
CA ILE A 434 -29.66 -4.13 -16.13
C ILE A 434 -28.84 -3.50 -17.25
N GLN A 435 -28.43 -4.28 -18.27
CA GLN A 435 -27.67 -3.78 -19.42
C GLN A 435 -28.42 -2.68 -20.20
N GLU A 436 -29.76 -2.66 -20.14
CA GLU A 436 -30.62 -1.68 -20.80
C GLU A 436 -30.69 -0.33 -20.06
N PHE A 437 -30.13 -0.24 -18.84
CA PHE A 437 -30.15 1.02 -18.09
C PHE A 437 -29.18 2.02 -18.68
N SER A 438 -29.63 3.26 -18.78
CA SER A 438 -28.78 4.37 -19.20
C SER A 438 -27.55 4.49 -18.30
N GLY A 439 -26.38 4.65 -18.91
CA GLY A 439 -25.10 4.77 -18.21
C GLY A 439 -24.45 3.44 -17.82
N VAL A 440 -25.11 2.32 -18.00
CA VAL A 440 -24.50 1.00 -17.84
C VAL A 440 -23.67 0.68 -19.09
N GLN A 441 -22.38 0.47 -18.89
CA GLN A 441 -21.44 0.10 -19.95
C GLN A 441 -21.37 -1.43 -20.12
N LEU A 442 -21.26 -2.13 -19.00
CA LEU A 442 -21.14 -3.59 -18.96
C LEU A 442 -21.76 -4.14 -17.68
N VAL A 443 -22.46 -5.26 -17.79
CA VAL A 443 -22.87 -6.08 -16.66
C VAL A 443 -22.23 -7.45 -16.75
N THR A 444 -21.55 -7.86 -15.70
CA THR A 444 -20.87 -9.16 -15.61
C THR A 444 -21.48 -9.96 -14.47
N THR A 445 -21.79 -11.25 -14.73
CA THR A 445 -22.34 -12.12 -13.68
C THR A 445 -21.23 -12.74 -12.85
N GLY A 446 -21.52 -13.01 -11.57
CA GLY A 446 -20.57 -13.73 -10.72
C GLY A 446 -20.17 -15.09 -11.30
N ARG A 447 -21.04 -15.75 -12.03
CA ARG A 447 -20.75 -17.03 -12.70
C ARG A 447 -19.78 -16.87 -13.85
N SER A 448 -19.98 -15.87 -14.71
CA SER A 448 -19.10 -15.65 -15.87
C SER A 448 -17.66 -15.32 -15.46
N LEU A 449 -17.47 -14.65 -14.32
CA LEU A 449 -16.13 -14.40 -13.78
C LEU A 449 -15.43 -15.66 -13.26
N LEU A 450 -16.16 -16.73 -12.97
CA LEU A 450 -15.55 -18.02 -12.59
C LEU A 450 -15.23 -18.89 -13.79
N THR A 451 -16.08 -18.93 -14.79
CA THR A 451 -16.06 -19.96 -15.84
C THR A 451 -15.92 -19.41 -17.26
N GLY A 452 -16.04 -18.07 -17.45
CA GLY A 452 -16.01 -17.46 -18.77
C GLY A 452 -14.60 -17.22 -19.32
N ASP A 453 -14.53 -16.95 -20.61
CA ASP A 453 -13.33 -16.41 -21.24
C ASP A 453 -13.20 -14.93 -20.85
N TRP A 454 -12.06 -14.58 -20.27
CA TRP A 454 -11.83 -13.22 -19.80
C TRP A 454 -11.10 -12.42 -20.86
N ASN A 455 -11.75 -11.36 -21.31
CA ASN A 455 -11.10 -10.29 -22.05
C ASN A 455 -10.49 -9.27 -21.08
N GLU A 456 -9.75 -8.32 -21.60
CA GLU A 456 -9.11 -7.27 -20.79
C GLU A 456 -10.10 -6.48 -19.93
N GLY A 457 -11.33 -6.23 -20.43
CA GLY A 457 -12.38 -5.53 -19.71
C GLY A 457 -12.93 -6.29 -18.50
N THR A 458 -13.08 -7.63 -18.59
CA THR A 458 -13.62 -8.47 -17.50
C THR A 458 -12.53 -8.97 -16.55
N ALA A 459 -11.28 -9.05 -17.00
CA ALA A 459 -10.14 -9.51 -16.20
C ALA A 459 -9.97 -8.64 -14.93
N LYS A 460 -10.11 -7.32 -15.05
CA LYS A 460 -10.02 -6.36 -13.92
C LYS A 460 -11.07 -6.63 -12.83
N PHE A 461 -12.31 -7.02 -13.19
CA PHE A 461 -13.36 -7.36 -12.22
C PHE A 461 -13.07 -8.69 -11.54
N ARG A 462 -12.55 -9.67 -12.29
CA ARG A 462 -12.11 -10.94 -11.72
C ARG A 462 -11.01 -10.73 -10.69
N GLN A 463 -10.01 -9.92 -10.99
CA GLN A 463 -8.91 -9.62 -10.08
C GLN A 463 -9.37 -8.80 -8.87
N GLY A 464 -10.33 -7.88 -9.07
CA GLY A 464 -10.82 -6.96 -8.04
C GLY A 464 -11.88 -7.51 -7.10
N THR A 465 -12.38 -8.76 -7.29
CA THR A 465 -13.50 -9.30 -6.49
C THR A 465 -13.22 -10.71 -6.00
N HIS A 466 -13.53 -10.97 -4.72
CA HIS A 466 -13.39 -12.31 -4.14
C HIS A 466 -14.69 -13.11 -4.28
N HIS A 467 -14.59 -14.36 -4.72
CA HIS A 467 -15.75 -15.20 -5.06
C HIS A 467 -16.77 -15.42 -3.93
N LEU A 468 -16.35 -15.40 -2.66
CA LEU A 468 -17.23 -15.54 -1.50
C LEU A 468 -17.93 -14.22 -1.08
N ARG A 469 -17.46 -13.07 -1.56
CA ARG A 469 -17.91 -11.74 -1.09
C ARG A 469 -18.52 -10.88 -2.19
N ARG A 470 -18.24 -11.23 -3.46
CA ARG A 470 -18.76 -10.44 -4.58
C ARG A 470 -20.28 -10.58 -4.72
N GLY A 471 -20.88 -9.55 -5.30
CA GLY A 471 -22.26 -9.57 -5.75
C GLY A 471 -22.51 -10.59 -6.87
N ASP A 472 -23.77 -10.85 -7.11
CA ASP A 472 -24.23 -11.72 -8.19
C ASP A 472 -24.08 -11.07 -9.57
N LEU A 473 -24.24 -9.73 -9.61
CA LEU A 473 -24.01 -8.90 -10.78
C LEU A 473 -22.99 -7.80 -10.43
N ILE A 474 -22.07 -7.54 -11.33
CA ILE A 474 -21.11 -6.43 -11.26
C ILE A 474 -21.40 -5.50 -12.41
N ILE A 475 -21.62 -4.23 -12.10
CA ILE A 475 -22.02 -3.20 -13.06
C ILE A 475 -20.83 -2.28 -13.32
N GLU A 476 -20.44 -2.14 -14.55
CA GLU A 476 -19.55 -1.07 -14.99
C GLU A 476 -20.39 0.08 -15.55
N LEU A 477 -20.25 1.23 -14.95
CA LEU A 477 -20.90 2.46 -15.43
C LEU A 477 -19.94 3.23 -16.32
N GLN A 478 -20.51 3.99 -17.26
CA GLN A 478 -19.74 4.84 -18.15
C GLN A 478 -18.99 5.91 -17.38
N PRO A 479 -17.72 6.22 -17.74
CA PRO A 479 -16.98 7.31 -17.14
C PRO A 479 -17.76 8.64 -17.20
N GLY A 480 -17.70 9.42 -16.12
CA GLY A 480 -18.43 10.69 -16.00
C GLY A 480 -19.84 10.57 -15.44
N TRP A 481 -20.41 9.36 -15.38
CA TRP A 481 -21.71 9.15 -14.72
C TRP A 481 -21.59 9.31 -13.20
N LYS A 482 -22.69 9.76 -12.60
CA LYS A 482 -22.79 9.98 -11.15
C LYS A 482 -23.61 8.87 -10.53
N VAL A 483 -23.11 8.22 -9.49
CA VAL A 483 -23.88 7.29 -8.65
C VAL A 483 -24.51 8.08 -7.52
N ASN A 484 -25.83 8.17 -7.52
CA ASN A 484 -26.61 8.85 -6.50
C ASN A 484 -27.38 7.81 -5.67
N LEU A 485 -26.98 7.62 -4.41
CA LEU A 485 -27.57 6.65 -3.49
C LEU A 485 -28.91 7.11 -2.88
N ASP A 486 -29.41 8.28 -3.30
CA ASP A 486 -30.63 8.91 -2.75
C ASP A 486 -30.59 9.03 -1.22
N ASN A 487 -29.39 9.32 -0.69
CA ASN A 487 -29.14 9.55 0.72
C ASN A 487 -28.45 10.90 0.91
N PRO A 488 -29.08 11.88 1.56
CA PRO A 488 -28.50 13.23 1.74
C PRO A 488 -27.19 13.25 2.54
N LYS A 489 -26.90 12.17 3.29
CA LYS A 489 -25.67 12.03 4.08
C LYS A 489 -24.50 11.45 3.28
N GLU A 490 -24.78 10.91 2.11
CA GLU A 490 -23.78 10.31 1.25
C GLU A 490 -23.53 11.21 0.04
N LYS A 491 -22.25 11.40 -0.26
CA LYS A 491 -21.85 12.18 -1.42
C LYS A 491 -22.09 11.39 -2.71
N VAL A 492 -22.44 12.09 -3.76
CA VAL A 492 -22.56 11.52 -5.10
C VAL A 492 -21.18 11.13 -5.62
N LYS A 493 -20.99 9.85 -5.97
CA LYS A 493 -19.72 9.34 -6.52
C LYS A 493 -19.71 9.51 -8.04
N ILE A 494 -18.69 10.16 -8.58
CA ILE A 494 -18.47 10.24 -10.03
C ILE A 494 -17.63 9.04 -10.49
N ILE A 495 -18.08 8.37 -11.53
CA ILE A 495 -17.37 7.21 -12.11
C ILE A 495 -16.21 7.70 -12.95
N ARG A 496 -15.01 7.33 -12.53
CA ARG A 496 -13.76 7.59 -13.24
C ARG A 496 -12.66 6.63 -12.78
N ASN A 497 -11.64 6.48 -13.60
CA ASN A 497 -10.43 5.79 -13.17
C ASN A 497 -9.73 6.64 -12.10
N ASN A 498 -9.49 6.05 -10.95
CA ASN A 498 -8.80 6.69 -9.82
C ASN A 498 -7.33 6.29 -9.71
N ALA A 499 -6.85 5.40 -10.58
CA ALA A 499 -5.45 4.99 -10.60
C ALA A 499 -4.54 6.16 -11.01
N VAL A 500 -3.41 6.30 -10.31
CA VAL A 500 -2.43 7.34 -10.55
C VAL A 500 -1.03 6.75 -10.71
N ILE A 501 -0.16 7.48 -11.42
CA ILE A 501 1.25 7.13 -11.52
C ILE A 501 1.86 7.12 -10.11
N THR A 502 2.51 6.02 -9.76
CA THR A 502 3.03 5.80 -8.43
C THR A 502 4.42 5.16 -8.52
N PRO A 503 5.47 5.80 -7.99
CA PRO A 503 6.81 5.23 -8.01
C PRO A 503 6.95 4.09 -7.00
N LEU A 504 7.89 3.17 -7.28
CA LEU A 504 8.38 2.18 -6.32
C LEU A 504 9.89 2.31 -6.20
N VAL A 505 10.37 2.48 -4.99
CA VAL A 505 11.80 2.66 -4.72
C VAL A 505 12.26 1.63 -3.70
N PHE A 506 13.38 0.98 -4.01
CA PHE A 506 14.15 0.18 -3.05
C PHE A 506 15.48 0.88 -2.79
N MET A 507 15.79 1.16 -1.53
CA MET A 507 17.01 1.87 -1.15
C MET A 507 17.68 1.19 0.04
N GLY A 508 18.99 1.34 0.14
CA GLY A 508 19.81 0.78 1.22
C GLY A 508 20.24 -0.67 0.99
N ASN A 509 20.66 -1.37 2.03
CA ASN A 509 21.12 -2.77 1.99
C ASN A 509 22.15 -3.08 0.87
N GLY A 510 22.98 -2.09 0.49
CA GLY A 510 23.97 -2.24 -0.57
C GLY A 510 23.41 -2.25 -1.99
N LEU A 511 22.14 -1.91 -2.19
CA LEU A 511 21.55 -1.72 -3.51
C LEU A 511 22.20 -0.53 -4.22
N LYS A 512 22.42 -0.68 -5.54
CA LYS A 512 22.97 0.39 -6.37
C LYS A 512 21.83 1.25 -6.93
N PRO A 513 22.00 2.57 -7.01
CA PRO A 513 21.04 3.46 -7.66
C PRO A 513 20.83 3.07 -9.12
N GLN A 514 19.57 2.98 -9.53
CA GLN A 514 19.19 2.68 -10.91
C GLN A 514 17.77 3.16 -11.19
N HIS A 515 17.50 3.68 -12.38
CA HIS A 515 16.17 3.99 -12.85
C HIS A 515 15.69 2.93 -13.85
N ILE A 516 14.50 2.37 -13.58
CA ILE A 516 13.86 1.33 -14.38
C ILE A 516 12.54 1.91 -14.93
N TYR A 517 12.44 1.94 -16.26
CA TYR A 517 11.31 2.57 -16.93
C TYR A 517 10.18 1.60 -17.31
N ARG A 518 10.38 0.29 -17.13
CA ARG A 518 9.30 -0.67 -17.33
C ARG A 518 8.25 -0.54 -16.23
N GLU A 519 7.03 -0.78 -16.60
CA GLU A 519 5.92 -0.93 -15.65
C GLU A 519 6.11 -2.21 -14.82
N VAL A 520 5.80 -2.13 -13.54
CA VAL A 520 5.78 -3.27 -12.61
C VAL A 520 4.41 -3.40 -11.95
N LYS A 521 4.06 -4.60 -11.52
CA LYS A 521 2.79 -4.86 -10.85
C LYS A 521 2.92 -4.64 -9.35
N ALA A 522 1.87 -4.13 -8.72
CA ALA A 522 1.80 -4.00 -7.27
C ALA A 522 1.99 -5.35 -6.55
N THR A 523 1.57 -6.45 -7.19
CA THR A 523 1.75 -7.82 -6.69
C THR A 523 3.21 -8.31 -6.69
N GLU A 524 4.14 -7.61 -7.35
CA GLU A 524 5.57 -7.93 -7.35
C GLU A 524 6.30 -7.38 -6.11
N VAL A 525 5.69 -6.46 -5.34
CA VAL A 525 6.33 -5.79 -4.19
C VAL A 525 6.62 -6.79 -3.06
N ALA A 526 5.61 -7.48 -2.57
CA ALA A 526 5.77 -8.41 -1.45
C ALA A 526 6.76 -9.55 -1.74
N PRO A 527 6.67 -10.28 -2.89
CA PRO A 527 7.65 -11.33 -3.19
C PRO A 527 9.07 -10.79 -3.36
N THR A 528 9.23 -9.53 -3.79
CA THR A 528 10.55 -8.90 -3.89
C THR A 528 11.16 -8.64 -2.51
N VAL A 529 10.38 -8.08 -1.58
CA VAL A 529 10.84 -7.85 -0.21
C VAL A 529 11.21 -9.17 0.48
N THR A 530 10.36 -10.19 0.35
CA THR A 530 10.63 -11.51 0.95
C THR A 530 11.82 -12.21 0.29
N HIS A 531 12.04 -12.00 -1.00
CA HIS A 531 13.23 -12.48 -1.69
C HIS A 531 14.53 -11.85 -1.12
N VAL A 532 14.55 -10.53 -0.90
CA VAL A 532 15.70 -9.84 -0.27
C VAL A 532 15.91 -10.33 1.16
N LEU A 533 14.85 -10.61 1.90
CA LEU A 533 14.89 -11.21 3.23
C LEU A 533 15.30 -12.68 3.24
N ARG A 534 15.33 -13.36 2.08
CA ARG A 534 15.57 -14.81 1.92
C ARG A 534 14.57 -15.67 2.70
N ILE A 535 13.33 -15.24 2.70
CA ILE A 535 12.21 -15.96 3.30
C ILE A 535 11.19 -16.33 2.24
N ARG A 536 10.26 -17.18 2.57
CA ARG A 536 9.16 -17.58 1.70
C ARG A 536 8.28 -16.37 1.37
N PRO A 537 7.79 -16.22 0.10
CA PRO A 537 6.79 -15.21 -0.22
C PRO A 537 5.46 -15.49 0.48
N PRO A 538 4.58 -14.48 0.63
CA PRO A 538 3.23 -14.70 1.14
C PRO A 538 2.49 -15.79 0.37
N ASN A 539 1.63 -16.54 1.06
CA ASN A 539 1.04 -17.80 0.58
C ASN A 539 0.16 -17.67 -0.68
N ALA A 540 -0.40 -16.48 -0.93
CA ALA A 540 -1.24 -16.21 -2.10
C ALA A 540 -0.55 -15.33 -3.17
N THR A 541 0.76 -15.16 -3.08
CA THR A 541 1.54 -14.38 -4.04
C THR A 541 1.36 -14.90 -5.46
N GLN A 542 1.06 -13.99 -6.40
CA GLN A 542 0.80 -14.31 -7.80
C GLN A 542 1.96 -13.97 -8.73
N SER A 543 2.90 -13.17 -8.28
CA SER A 543 4.00 -12.64 -9.09
C SER A 543 5.36 -13.15 -8.62
N LEU A 544 6.33 -13.15 -9.51
CA LEU A 544 7.73 -13.39 -9.17
C LEU A 544 8.37 -12.12 -8.60
N PRO A 545 9.47 -12.25 -7.82
CA PRO A 545 10.27 -11.10 -7.41
C PRO A 545 10.81 -10.30 -8.61
N LEU A 546 10.97 -9.02 -8.43
CA LEU A 546 11.63 -8.15 -9.41
C LEU A 546 13.05 -8.62 -9.66
N TRP A 547 13.35 -8.94 -10.91
CA TRP A 547 14.62 -9.58 -11.29
C TRP A 547 15.83 -8.64 -11.20
N GLU A 548 15.60 -7.32 -11.09
CA GLU A 548 16.66 -6.34 -10.90
C GLU A 548 17.26 -6.38 -9.49
N LEU A 549 16.51 -6.82 -8.48
CA LEU A 549 17.01 -7.05 -7.12
C LEU A 549 17.61 -8.45 -6.98
N LYS A 550 18.48 -8.84 -7.90
CA LYS A 550 19.18 -10.12 -7.80
C LYS A 550 20.05 -10.11 -6.55
N ILE A 551 19.74 -11.00 -5.62
CA ILE A 551 20.68 -11.43 -4.60
C ILE A 551 21.72 -12.25 -5.37
N GLY A 552 22.97 -11.76 -5.42
CA GLY A 552 24.01 -12.38 -6.24
C GLY A 552 24.03 -13.91 -6.14
N ASN A 553 24.10 -14.57 -7.28
CA ASN A 553 24.35 -16.01 -7.41
C ASN A 553 25.74 -16.33 -6.89
#